data_fe059ac295fe296b61559aa855b09a24
#
_entry.id   fe059ac295fe296b61559aa855b09a24
#
_cell.length_a   1.000
_cell.length_b   1.000
_cell.length_c   1.000
_cell.angle_alpha   90.00
_cell.angle_beta   90.00
_cell.angle_gamma   90.00
#
_symmetry.space_group_name_H-M   'P 1'
#
loop_
_entity.id
_entity.type
_entity.pdbx_description
1 polymer ?
#
loop_
_entity_poly.entity_id
_entity_poly.type
_entity_poly.pdbx_seq_one_letter_code
_entity_poly.pdbx_strand_id
1 'polypeptide(L)'
;MYHALYRKYRPMTFDDVVGQDSIVTTLRNSIINKTFSHAYMFFGPRGTGKTTISKIFARSINCEEPIDGCTCGKCPKCLHSFEKECVDIIEIDAASNNGVDEIRELKNKISLVPAELKYKVYIIDEVHMLSIGAFNALLKTLEEPPEHAIFILATTDPQKVPETIISRCQCFSFKRISENAIVDRMKFITENEDISIEADVLHDIAKFSDGGMRDALGLLDKLSSYTDKKITSDSFAELNGTITKGDLEKFVDNIFSNNIGEILTYIVDINNSGKNLIQVIIQLLDYLQDTLFSYYVNNVELKYPVDKIISLANVINDKLFDIKKSSNPRIYIEMLLIDFCEKNKNFNSVEIISREIIPNKELTNNSIKDSQTIVRTENHAKNDTAVIDTNVKKDNDSSDKITINKEFSPSIDKKVILNLSDIMKARVNNIMATADKSILKDVIDKMPIFNDYTFDSEIGFAACALLDTKVRAASNIGIILSYEYDSIVKQNLLNLEKISEVYNKLNKTDYKLAIISDLEWDKAKSDYIKTIKSGGSYSLIEEPAPELFEDTKKDDIISNSAVELFGDIVEID
;
A
#
# COMPACT_ATOMS: atom_id res chain seq x y z
N MET A 1 40.41 -7.64 -3.31
CA MET A 1 39.32 -6.70 -3.58
C MET A 1 38.09 -7.21 -2.85
N TYR A 2 37.45 -6.40 -2.01
CA TYR A 2 36.24 -6.79 -1.29
C TYR A 2 35.07 -7.03 -2.23
N HIS A 3 34.38 -8.15 -2.05
CA HIS A 3 33.18 -8.51 -2.78
C HIS A 3 32.02 -8.65 -1.81
N ALA A 4 30.95 -7.89 -2.03
CA ALA A 4 29.75 -7.98 -1.21
C ALA A 4 29.20 -9.42 -1.16
N LEU A 5 28.70 -9.85 0.01
CA LEU A 5 28.25 -11.23 0.25
C LEU A 5 27.21 -11.69 -0.78
N TYR A 6 26.26 -10.84 -1.16
CA TYR A 6 25.24 -11.18 -2.17
C TYR A 6 25.81 -11.43 -3.58
N ARG A 7 27.05 -10.94 -3.87
CA ARG A 7 27.78 -11.24 -5.13
C ARG A 7 28.64 -12.48 -5.00
N LYS A 8 29.35 -12.63 -3.88
CA LYS A 8 30.25 -13.78 -3.61
C LYS A 8 29.47 -15.08 -3.53
N TYR A 9 28.31 -15.08 -2.86
CA TYR A 9 27.45 -16.24 -2.66
C TYR A 9 26.27 -16.31 -3.64
N ARG A 10 26.38 -15.63 -4.80
CA ARG A 10 25.37 -15.73 -5.85
C ARG A 10 25.35 -17.16 -6.40
N PRO A 11 24.20 -17.84 -6.42
CA PRO A 11 24.07 -19.19 -6.97
C PRO A 11 24.65 -19.31 -8.38
N MET A 12 25.47 -20.33 -8.60
CA MET A 12 26.09 -20.61 -9.87
C MET A 12 25.42 -21.81 -10.57
N THR A 13 24.81 -22.71 -9.81
CA THR A 13 24.08 -23.89 -10.25
C THR A 13 22.63 -23.83 -9.71
N PHE A 14 21.75 -24.67 -10.26
CA PHE A 14 20.39 -24.79 -9.74
C PHE A 14 20.35 -25.39 -8.33
N ASP A 15 21.35 -26.17 -7.92
CA ASP A 15 21.45 -26.78 -6.59
C ASP A 15 21.70 -25.73 -5.48
N ASP A 16 22.32 -24.62 -5.85
CA ASP A 16 22.58 -23.50 -4.93
C ASP A 16 21.35 -22.59 -4.71
N VAL A 17 20.31 -22.76 -5.53
CA VAL A 17 19.12 -21.89 -5.47
C VAL A 17 18.23 -22.31 -4.31
N VAL A 18 17.79 -21.32 -3.54
CA VAL A 18 16.94 -21.52 -2.36
C VAL A 18 15.51 -21.07 -2.63
N GLY A 19 14.53 -21.92 -2.29
CA GLY A 19 13.11 -21.54 -2.18
C GLY A 19 12.35 -21.40 -3.50
N GLN A 20 12.87 -21.88 -4.64
CA GLN A 20 12.22 -21.85 -5.95
C GLN A 20 12.15 -23.24 -6.60
N ASP A 21 11.92 -24.30 -5.83
CA ASP A 21 12.07 -25.70 -6.25
C ASP A 21 11.22 -26.07 -7.47
N SER A 22 9.97 -25.59 -7.54
CA SER A 22 9.08 -25.88 -8.66
C SER A 22 9.58 -25.27 -9.98
N ILE A 23 10.14 -24.06 -9.92
CA ILE A 23 10.73 -23.38 -11.10
C ILE A 23 11.99 -24.10 -11.53
N VAL A 24 12.88 -24.37 -10.58
CA VAL A 24 14.14 -25.10 -10.82
C VAL A 24 13.87 -26.45 -11.45
N THR A 25 12.95 -27.25 -10.89
CA THR A 25 12.59 -28.57 -11.43
C THR A 25 12.04 -28.46 -12.86
N THR A 26 11.17 -27.49 -13.14
CA THR A 26 10.61 -27.31 -14.48
C THR A 26 11.67 -26.92 -15.50
N LEU A 27 12.57 -25.99 -15.14
CA LEU A 27 13.65 -25.57 -16.02
C LEU A 27 14.68 -26.69 -16.26
N ARG A 28 15.05 -27.47 -15.23
CA ARG A 28 15.91 -28.66 -15.38
C ARG A 28 15.32 -29.69 -16.35
N ASN A 29 14.04 -30.01 -16.17
CA ASN A 29 13.34 -30.95 -17.03
C ASN A 29 13.30 -30.47 -18.48
N SER A 30 13.09 -29.17 -18.71
CA SER A 30 13.11 -28.59 -20.06
C SER A 30 14.51 -28.75 -20.74
N ILE A 31 15.59 -28.61 -19.98
CA ILE A 31 16.95 -28.77 -20.46
C ILE A 31 17.26 -30.26 -20.79
N ILE A 32 16.91 -31.17 -19.86
CA ILE A 32 17.11 -32.62 -20.02
C ILE A 32 16.36 -33.12 -21.28
N ASN A 33 15.10 -32.70 -21.44
CA ASN A 33 14.25 -33.11 -22.56
C ASN A 33 14.51 -32.30 -23.83
N LYS A 34 15.33 -31.24 -23.78
CA LYS A 34 15.60 -30.31 -24.90
C LYS A 34 14.32 -29.65 -25.43
N THR A 35 13.34 -29.40 -24.54
CA THR A 35 12.02 -28.81 -24.84
C THR A 35 11.86 -27.46 -24.19
N PHE A 36 12.70 -26.48 -24.54
CA PHE A 36 12.61 -25.14 -24.01
C PHE A 36 12.01 -24.16 -25.01
N SER A 37 11.31 -23.15 -24.47
CA SER A 37 10.67 -22.08 -25.25
C SER A 37 11.69 -21.04 -25.72
N HIS A 38 11.31 -20.28 -26.74
CA HIS A 38 12.10 -19.12 -27.21
C HIS A 38 11.99 -17.90 -26.28
N ALA A 39 10.95 -17.81 -25.44
CA ALA A 39 10.73 -16.68 -24.54
C ALA A 39 10.20 -17.13 -23.18
N TYR A 40 10.76 -16.53 -22.14
CA TYR A 40 10.42 -16.76 -20.73
C TYR A 40 10.10 -15.45 -20.07
N MET A 41 9.14 -15.45 -19.14
CA MET A 41 8.87 -14.32 -18.26
C MET A 41 8.99 -14.77 -16.81
N PHE A 42 9.94 -14.19 -16.08
CA PHE A 42 10.17 -14.41 -14.65
C PHE A 42 9.65 -13.19 -13.87
N PHE A 43 8.60 -13.38 -13.08
CA PHE A 43 8.00 -12.29 -12.33
C PHE A 43 7.84 -12.63 -10.86
N GLY A 44 7.88 -11.62 -10.00
CA GLY A 44 7.73 -11.77 -8.55
C GLY A 44 8.57 -10.77 -7.76
N PRO A 45 8.56 -10.83 -6.42
CA PRO A 45 9.23 -9.85 -5.56
C PRO A 45 10.72 -9.69 -5.85
N ARG A 46 11.25 -8.54 -5.44
CA ARG A 46 12.68 -8.25 -5.55
C ARG A 46 13.50 -9.23 -4.70
N GLY A 47 14.73 -9.53 -5.11
CA GLY A 47 15.65 -10.34 -4.30
C GLY A 47 15.39 -11.85 -4.30
N THR A 48 14.36 -12.36 -5.02
CA THR A 48 13.95 -13.78 -5.04
C THR A 48 14.72 -14.66 -6.01
N GLY A 49 15.68 -14.12 -6.75
CA GLY A 49 16.57 -14.89 -7.62
C GLY A 49 16.24 -14.89 -9.11
N LYS A 50 15.30 -14.05 -9.60
CA LYS A 50 14.91 -13.97 -11.03
C LYS A 50 16.11 -13.90 -11.98
N THR A 51 16.93 -12.87 -11.88
CA THR A 51 18.12 -12.67 -12.73
C THR A 51 19.18 -13.74 -12.52
N THR A 52 19.27 -14.31 -11.30
CA THR A 52 20.21 -15.39 -10.99
C THR A 52 19.82 -16.67 -11.72
N ILE A 53 18.56 -17.10 -11.63
CA ILE A 53 18.04 -18.28 -12.34
C ILE A 53 18.10 -18.06 -13.85
N SER A 54 17.84 -16.84 -14.35
CA SER A 54 18.02 -16.50 -15.77
C SER A 54 19.45 -16.81 -16.26
N LYS A 55 20.46 -16.42 -15.49
CA LYS A 55 21.86 -16.68 -15.82
C LYS A 55 22.22 -18.17 -15.74
N ILE A 56 21.75 -18.88 -14.72
CA ILE A 56 21.98 -20.32 -14.59
C ILE A 56 21.34 -21.04 -15.77
N PHE A 57 20.08 -20.71 -16.11
CA PHE A 57 19.37 -21.31 -17.23
C PHE A 57 20.08 -21.03 -18.57
N ALA A 58 20.44 -19.75 -18.82
CA ALA A 58 21.16 -19.35 -20.03
C ALA A 58 22.48 -20.14 -20.26
N ARG A 59 23.21 -20.40 -19.17
CA ARG A 59 24.44 -21.20 -19.20
C ARG A 59 24.16 -22.69 -19.42
N SER A 60 23.12 -23.19 -18.75
CA SER A 60 22.80 -24.64 -18.79
C SER A 60 22.29 -25.10 -20.15
N ILE A 61 21.49 -24.28 -20.88
CA ILE A 61 21.04 -24.60 -22.24
C ILE A 61 22.16 -24.58 -23.27
N ASN A 62 23.25 -23.87 -22.97
CA ASN A 62 24.44 -23.77 -23.80
C ASN A 62 25.51 -24.82 -23.44
N CYS A 63 25.33 -25.57 -22.37
CA CYS A 63 26.26 -26.63 -21.98
C CYS A 63 26.22 -27.78 -22.98
N GLU A 64 27.38 -28.32 -23.33
CA GLU A 64 27.49 -29.47 -24.26
C GLU A 64 26.98 -30.76 -23.62
N GLU A 65 27.30 -30.97 -22.35
CA GLU A 65 26.94 -32.16 -21.57
C GLU A 65 26.37 -31.74 -20.21
N PRO A 66 25.12 -31.28 -20.18
CA PRO A 66 24.49 -30.86 -18.92
C PRO A 66 24.33 -32.07 -17.98
N ILE A 67 24.74 -31.90 -16.72
CA ILE A 67 24.58 -32.90 -15.66
C ILE A 67 23.30 -32.56 -14.90
N ASP A 68 22.33 -33.44 -14.91
CA ASP A 68 20.99 -33.21 -14.29
C ASP A 68 20.37 -31.84 -14.65
N GLY A 69 20.54 -31.45 -15.93
CA GLY A 69 20.02 -30.16 -16.41
C GLY A 69 20.82 -28.93 -15.95
N CYS A 70 21.96 -29.11 -15.29
CA CYS A 70 22.89 -28.04 -14.91
C CYS A 70 24.13 -28.00 -15.80
N THR A 71 24.86 -26.88 -15.73
CA THR A 71 26.18 -26.76 -16.39
C THR A 71 27.18 -27.79 -15.87
N CYS A 72 27.94 -28.44 -16.75
CA CYS A 72 29.01 -29.35 -16.33
C CYS A 72 30.24 -28.63 -15.75
N GLY A 73 30.37 -27.31 -15.97
CA GLY A 73 31.47 -26.47 -15.49
C GLY A 73 32.85 -26.74 -16.14
N LYS A 74 32.94 -27.68 -17.06
CA LYS A 74 34.24 -28.18 -17.62
C LYS A 74 34.36 -28.04 -19.15
N CYS A 75 33.25 -28.07 -19.88
CA CYS A 75 33.27 -27.93 -21.32
C CYS A 75 33.66 -26.50 -21.75
N PRO A 76 34.23 -26.32 -22.97
CA PRO A 76 34.64 -25.01 -23.46
C PRO A 76 33.53 -23.96 -23.39
N LYS A 77 32.27 -24.34 -23.70
CA LYS A 77 31.12 -23.46 -23.64
C LYS A 77 30.76 -23.03 -22.22
N CYS A 78 30.88 -23.92 -21.23
CA CYS A 78 30.70 -23.53 -19.83
C CYS A 78 31.78 -22.56 -19.39
N LEU A 79 33.06 -22.84 -19.70
CA LEU A 79 34.18 -21.96 -19.35
C LEU A 79 33.96 -20.56 -19.94
N HIS A 80 33.64 -20.49 -21.24
CA HIS A 80 33.34 -19.21 -21.90
C HIS A 80 32.11 -18.51 -21.30
N SER A 81 31.04 -19.22 -20.99
CA SER A 81 29.82 -18.65 -20.39
C SER A 81 30.01 -18.08 -18.97
N PHE A 82 31.10 -18.45 -18.28
CA PHE A 82 31.47 -17.89 -16.98
C PHE A 82 32.36 -16.64 -17.10
N GLU A 83 32.89 -16.34 -18.29
CA GLU A 83 33.61 -15.09 -18.50
C GLU A 83 32.72 -13.88 -18.34
N LYS A 84 33.31 -12.76 -17.89
CA LYS A 84 32.55 -11.53 -17.64
C LYS A 84 31.97 -10.90 -18.90
N GLU A 85 32.55 -11.15 -20.05
CA GLU A 85 32.25 -10.52 -21.35
C GLU A 85 31.73 -11.55 -22.36
N CYS A 86 30.97 -12.54 -21.94
CA CYS A 86 30.35 -13.48 -22.86
C CYS A 86 29.36 -12.75 -23.80
N VAL A 87 29.70 -12.73 -25.10
CA VAL A 87 28.97 -11.98 -26.15
C VAL A 87 27.61 -12.60 -26.46
N ASP A 88 27.45 -13.92 -26.14
CA ASP A 88 26.24 -14.67 -26.45
C ASP A 88 25.22 -14.73 -25.28
N ILE A 89 25.59 -14.26 -24.07
CA ILE A 89 24.68 -14.10 -22.95
C ILE A 89 24.65 -12.63 -22.57
N ILE A 90 23.65 -11.91 -23.09
CA ILE A 90 23.56 -10.46 -23.01
C ILE A 90 22.55 -10.11 -21.90
N GLU A 91 23.02 -9.40 -20.88
CA GLU A 91 22.18 -8.85 -19.81
C GLU A 91 21.93 -7.37 -20.05
N ILE A 92 20.67 -6.99 -20.06
CA ILE A 92 20.19 -5.62 -20.27
C ILE A 92 19.34 -5.23 -19.07
N ASP A 93 19.72 -4.17 -18.41
CA ASP A 93 18.87 -3.52 -17.40
C ASP A 93 17.95 -2.51 -18.09
N ALA A 94 16.66 -2.81 -18.13
CA ALA A 94 15.68 -1.94 -18.77
C ALA A 94 15.49 -0.59 -18.03
N ALA A 95 15.89 -0.48 -16.76
CA ALA A 95 15.86 0.80 -16.05
C ALA A 95 16.87 1.79 -16.62
N SER A 96 18.02 1.28 -17.09
CA SER A 96 19.09 2.09 -17.72
C SER A 96 18.97 2.17 -19.25
N ASN A 97 18.24 1.23 -19.88
CA ASN A 97 18.15 1.08 -21.34
C ASN A 97 16.68 0.94 -21.78
N ASN A 98 15.87 1.98 -21.55
CA ASN A 98 14.41 1.94 -21.73
C ASN A 98 13.91 2.53 -23.06
N GLY A 99 14.79 3.11 -23.87
CA GLY A 99 14.46 3.79 -25.10
C GLY A 99 14.14 2.85 -26.26
N VAL A 100 13.49 3.41 -27.27
CA VAL A 100 13.14 2.68 -28.50
C VAL A 100 14.37 2.38 -29.33
N ASP A 101 15.35 3.25 -29.32
CA ASP A 101 16.54 3.12 -30.18
C ASP A 101 17.50 2.06 -29.64
N GLU A 102 17.65 1.93 -28.31
CA GLU A 102 18.41 0.86 -27.69
C GLU A 102 17.81 -0.53 -28.02
N ILE A 103 16.49 -0.62 -27.99
CA ILE A 103 15.80 -1.90 -28.36
C ILE A 103 15.86 -2.14 -29.87
N ARG A 104 15.89 -1.13 -30.72
CA ARG A 104 16.14 -1.29 -32.17
C ARG A 104 17.56 -1.77 -32.45
N GLU A 105 18.56 -1.23 -31.76
CA GLU A 105 19.94 -1.74 -31.85
C GLU A 105 20.03 -3.19 -31.38
N LEU A 106 19.34 -3.53 -30.28
CA LEU A 106 19.21 -4.90 -29.81
C LEU A 106 18.63 -5.81 -30.90
N LYS A 107 17.54 -5.38 -31.55
CA LYS A 107 16.91 -6.12 -32.65
C LYS A 107 17.90 -6.42 -33.79
N ASN A 108 18.75 -5.48 -34.16
CA ASN A 108 19.77 -5.71 -35.18
C ASN A 108 20.80 -6.77 -34.72
N LYS A 109 21.16 -6.79 -33.44
CA LYS A 109 22.07 -7.77 -32.83
C LYS A 109 21.43 -9.16 -32.70
N ILE A 110 20.11 -9.25 -32.58
CA ILE A 110 19.38 -10.54 -32.48
C ILE A 110 19.48 -11.38 -33.76
N SER A 111 19.50 -10.72 -34.92
CA SER A 111 19.62 -11.39 -36.21
C SER A 111 21.00 -12.03 -36.43
N LEU A 112 22.00 -11.69 -35.61
CA LEU A 112 23.35 -12.24 -35.74
C LEU A 112 23.40 -13.58 -35.02
N VAL A 113 23.95 -14.58 -35.66
CA VAL A 113 24.21 -15.90 -35.07
C VAL A 113 25.15 -15.83 -33.87
N PRO A 114 25.05 -16.75 -32.92
CA PRO A 114 25.99 -16.82 -31.79
C PRO A 114 27.43 -16.95 -32.26
N ALA A 115 28.35 -16.34 -31.51
CA ALA A 115 29.78 -16.38 -31.83
C ALA A 115 30.43 -17.71 -31.41
N GLU A 116 30.15 -18.17 -30.21
CA GLU A 116 30.80 -19.33 -29.59
C GLU A 116 29.82 -20.33 -28.94
N LEU A 117 28.66 -19.81 -28.45
CA LEU A 117 27.65 -20.65 -27.82
C LEU A 117 26.68 -21.25 -28.86
N LYS A 118 25.78 -22.11 -28.42
CA LYS A 118 24.72 -22.67 -29.25
C LYS A 118 23.54 -21.72 -29.43
N TYR A 119 23.16 -21.08 -28.34
CA TYR A 119 22.04 -20.12 -28.27
C TYR A 119 22.54 -18.77 -27.80
N LYS A 120 22.01 -17.72 -28.41
CA LYS A 120 22.20 -16.35 -27.97
C LYS A 120 21.07 -15.98 -27.03
N VAL A 121 21.39 -15.67 -25.77
CA VAL A 121 20.40 -15.45 -24.72
C VAL A 121 20.37 -13.98 -24.33
N TYR A 122 19.20 -13.41 -24.38
CA TYR A 122 18.92 -12.02 -23.98
C TYR A 122 18.16 -12.01 -22.67
N ILE A 123 18.82 -11.57 -21.60
CA ILE A 123 18.24 -11.40 -20.28
C ILE A 123 17.91 -9.92 -20.11
N ILE A 124 16.61 -9.58 -20.10
CA ILE A 124 16.14 -8.20 -19.91
C ILE A 124 15.57 -8.10 -18.50
N ASP A 125 16.33 -7.45 -17.61
CA ASP A 125 15.92 -7.25 -16.21
C ASP A 125 15.06 -5.99 -16.08
N GLU A 126 14.13 -6.02 -15.13
CA GLU A 126 13.12 -4.99 -14.87
C GLU A 126 12.39 -4.52 -16.14
N VAL A 127 11.98 -5.49 -16.97
CA VAL A 127 11.39 -5.25 -18.30
C VAL A 127 10.20 -4.29 -18.28
N HIS A 128 9.48 -4.17 -17.16
CA HIS A 128 8.37 -3.22 -16.99
C HIS A 128 8.80 -1.73 -17.09
N MET A 129 10.10 -1.45 -17.05
CA MET A 129 10.65 -0.09 -17.22
C MET A 129 10.79 0.31 -18.70
N LEU A 130 10.61 -0.63 -19.63
CA LEU A 130 10.65 -0.32 -21.06
C LEU A 130 9.52 0.62 -21.48
N SER A 131 9.79 1.53 -22.39
CA SER A 131 8.76 2.35 -23.01
C SER A 131 7.80 1.51 -23.86
N ILE A 132 6.59 2.00 -24.11
CA ILE A 132 5.60 1.34 -24.97
C ILE A 132 6.17 1.11 -26.38
N GLY A 133 6.95 2.07 -26.89
CA GLY A 133 7.60 1.93 -28.18
C GLY A 133 8.66 0.82 -28.22
N ALA A 134 9.39 0.62 -27.11
CA ALA A 134 10.37 -0.45 -26.96
C ALA A 134 9.69 -1.84 -26.89
N PHE A 135 8.58 -1.98 -26.17
CA PHE A 135 7.75 -3.19 -26.18
C PHE A 135 7.26 -3.54 -27.59
N ASN A 136 6.74 -2.56 -28.32
CA ASN A 136 6.28 -2.75 -29.69
C ASN A 136 7.42 -3.19 -30.65
N ALA A 137 8.64 -2.73 -30.42
CA ALA A 137 9.80 -3.15 -31.20
C ALA A 137 10.18 -4.62 -30.94
N LEU A 138 9.98 -5.11 -29.69
CA LEU A 138 10.22 -6.50 -29.31
C LEU A 138 9.16 -7.47 -29.83
N LEU A 139 7.89 -7.03 -29.97
CA LEU A 139 6.77 -7.89 -30.34
C LEU A 139 7.05 -8.74 -31.60
N LYS A 140 7.52 -8.11 -32.67
CA LYS A 140 7.82 -8.82 -33.93
C LYS A 140 8.89 -9.90 -33.74
N THR A 141 9.85 -9.69 -32.88
CA THR A 141 10.94 -10.63 -32.60
C THR A 141 10.46 -11.78 -31.70
N LEU A 142 9.51 -11.53 -30.82
CA LEU A 142 8.88 -12.56 -29.99
C LEU A 142 7.86 -13.39 -30.76
N GLU A 143 7.25 -12.85 -31.83
CA GLU A 143 6.35 -13.57 -32.74
C GLU A 143 7.10 -14.49 -33.68
N GLU A 144 8.18 -14.01 -34.27
CA GLU A 144 9.02 -14.74 -35.23
C GLU A 144 10.47 -14.72 -34.77
N PRO A 145 10.80 -15.43 -33.67
CA PRO A 145 12.16 -15.43 -33.11
C PRO A 145 13.10 -16.23 -34.00
N PRO A 146 14.36 -15.78 -34.19
CA PRO A 146 15.38 -16.63 -34.78
C PRO A 146 15.60 -17.90 -33.93
N GLU A 147 15.81 -19.04 -34.55
CA GLU A 147 15.99 -20.35 -33.85
C GLU A 147 17.07 -20.34 -32.79
N HIS A 148 18.07 -19.50 -32.95
CA HIS A 148 19.20 -19.38 -32.04
C HIS A 148 18.97 -18.35 -30.90
N ALA A 149 17.90 -17.58 -30.91
CA ALA A 149 17.67 -16.51 -29.95
C ALA A 149 16.68 -16.95 -28.85
N ILE A 150 17.07 -16.76 -27.60
CA ILE A 150 16.21 -17.03 -26.42
C ILE A 150 16.11 -15.77 -25.58
N PHE A 151 14.88 -15.43 -25.20
CA PHE A 151 14.58 -14.26 -24.38
C PHE A 151 14.17 -14.67 -22.97
N ILE A 152 14.75 -14.00 -21.97
CA ILE A 152 14.36 -14.15 -20.57
C ILE A 152 14.04 -12.75 -20.04
N LEU A 153 12.74 -12.45 -19.87
CA LEU A 153 12.24 -11.18 -19.38
C LEU A 153 12.02 -11.31 -17.87
N ALA A 154 12.66 -10.46 -17.07
CA ALA A 154 12.48 -10.45 -15.63
C ALA A 154 11.76 -9.16 -15.19
N THR A 155 10.82 -9.25 -14.25
CA THR A 155 10.07 -8.09 -13.74
C THR A 155 9.66 -8.28 -12.29
N THR A 156 9.61 -7.17 -11.56
CA THR A 156 8.96 -7.10 -10.24
C THR A 156 7.48 -6.75 -10.34
N ASP A 157 7.06 -6.13 -11.45
CA ASP A 157 5.69 -5.67 -11.67
C ASP A 157 5.13 -6.21 -13.01
N PRO A 158 4.50 -7.38 -12.99
CA PRO A 158 3.95 -7.97 -14.21
C PRO A 158 2.75 -7.19 -14.75
N GLN A 159 2.06 -6.39 -13.93
CA GLN A 159 0.86 -5.64 -14.35
C GLN A 159 1.21 -4.50 -15.32
N LYS A 160 2.44 -4.01 -15.29
CA LYS A 160 2.93 -2.98 -16.22
C LYS A 160 3.42 -3.55 -17.56
N VAL A 161 3.53 -4.87 -17.68
CA VAL A 161 3.95 -5.51 -18.93
C VAL A 161 2.71 -5.78 -19.80
N PRO A 162 2.71 -5.38 -21.09
CA PRO A 162 1.58 -5.62 -21.98
C PRO A 162 1.22 -7.12 -22.10
N GLU A 163 -0.08 -7.45 -22.10
CA GLU A 163 -0.56 -8.83 -22.26
C GLU A 163 -0.07 -9.48 -23.55
N THR A 164 0.13 -8.69 -24.60
CA THR A 164 0.67 -9.14 -25.88
C THR A 164 2.09 -9.72 -25.77
N ILE A 165 2.90 -9.27 -24.83
CA ILE A 165 4.21 -9.83 -24.50
C ILE A 165 4.04 -11.07 -23.63
N ILE A 166 3.21 -10.98 -22.57
CA ILE A 166 2.98 -12.07 -21.60
C ILE A 166 2.49 -13.33 -22.33
N SER A 167 1.54 -13.19 -23.26
CA SER A 167 0.96 -14.32 -24.01
C SER A 167 1.94 -15.07 -24.90
N ARG A 168 3.11 -14.50 -25.20
CA ARG A 168 4.17 -15.11 -26.03
C ARG A 168 5.31 -15.70 -25.21
N CYS A 169 5.24 -15.57 -23.88
CA CYS A 169 6.26 -16.04 -22.96
C CYS A 169 5.77 -17.22 -22.12
N GLN A 170 6.66 -18.13 -21.80
CA GLN A 170 6.42 -19.10 -20.74
C GLN A 170 6.63 -18.41 -19.39
N CYS A 171 5.57 -18.26 -18.60
CA CYS A 171 5.54 -17.47 -17.38
C CYS A 171 5.89 -18.28 -16.14
N PHE A 172 6.75 -17.73 -15.28
CA PHE A 172 7.18 -18.32 -14.01
C PHE A 172 7.03 -17.31 -12.88
N SER A 173 6.21 -17.66 -11.88
CA SER A 173 5.95 -16.83 -10.70
C SER A 173 6.93 -17.17 -9.58
N PHE A 174 7.85 -16.26 -9.30
CA PHE A 174 8.78 -16.36 -8.18
C PHE A 174 8.08 -16.00 -6.87
N LYS A 175 8.21 -16.86 -5.88
CA LYS A 175 7.63 -16.66 -4.56
C LYS A 175 8.64 -16.01 -3.62
N ARG A 176 8.15 -15.38 -2.55
CA ARG A 176 8.99 -15.01 -1.42
C ARG A 176 9.67 -16.25 -0.86
N ILE A 177 10.94 -16.11 -0.51
CA ILE A 177 11.68 -17.19 0.14
C ILE A 177 11.25 -17.23 1.62
N SER A 178 11.02 -18.41 2.15
CA SER A 178 10.62 -18.56 3.55
C SER A 178 11.73 -18.08 4.49
N GLU A 179 11.34 -17.52 5.64
CA GLU A 179 12.29 -17.04 6.66
C GLU A 179 13.29 -18.11 7.06
N ASN A 180 12.83 -19.33 7.30
CA ASN A 180 13.69 -20.45 7.66
C ASN A 180 14.75 -20.76 6.58
N ALA A 181 14.36 -20.73 5.30
CA ALA A 181 15.30 -20.97 4.20
C ALA A 181 16.35 -19.84 4.06
N ILE A 182 15.96 -18.60 4.37
CA ILE A 182 16.89 -17.46 4.43
C ILE A 182 17.85 -17.62 5.61
N VAL A 183 17.33 -17.97 6.79
CA VAL A 183 18.13 -18.21 8.01
C VAL A 183 19.14 -19.32 7.77
N ASP A 184 18.73 -20.45 7.20
CA ASP A 184 19.63 -21.57 6.91
C ASP A 184 20.74 -21.18 5.92
N ARG A 185 20.40 -20.41 4.88
CA ARG A 185 21.40 -19.90 3.93
C ARG A 185 22.35 -18.91 4.59
N MET A 186 21.87 -18.03 5.44
CA MET A 186 22.71 -17.10 6.19
C MET A 186 23.64 -17.81 7.17
N LYS A 187 23.16 -18.85 7.89
CA LYS A 187 24.01 -19.69 8.77
C LYS A 187 25.16 -20.29 7.98
N PHE A 188 24.88 -20.92 6.84
CA PHE A 188 25.93 -21.46 5.97
C PHE A 188 26.96 -20.39 5.58
N ILE A 189 26.52 -19.16 5.29
CA ILE A 189 27.42 -18.07 4.87
C ILE A 189 28.23 -17.54 6.07
N THR A 190 27.61 -17.36 7.23
CA THR A 190 28.30 -16.86 8.44
C THR A 190 29.38 -17.81 8.92
N GLU A 191 29.14 -19.13 8.84
CA GLU A 191 30.15 -20.15 9.11
C GLU A 191 31.35 -20.09 8.14
N ASN A 192 31.10 -19.84 6.85
CA ASN A 192 32.18 -19.76 5.86
C ASN A 192 32.97 -18.44 5.91
N GLU A 193 32.39 -17.38 6.47
CA GLU A 193 33.03 -16.05 6.56
C GLU A 193 33.57 -15.73 7.96
N ASP A 194 33.48 -16.69 8.90
CA ASP A 194 33.86 -16.50 10.31
C ASP A 194 33.14 -15.30 10.95
N ILE A 195 31.83 -15.17 10.70
CA ILE A 195 30.97 -14.13 11.28
C ILE A 195 30.24 -14.72 12.49
N SER A 196 30.46 -14.11 13.67
CA SER A 196 29.72 -14.44 14.89
C SER A 196 28.41 -13.65 14.94
N ILE A 197 27.27 -14.33 14.99
CA ILE A 197 25.93 -13.71 15.00
C ILE A 197 25.03 -14.41 15.99
N GLU A 198 24.23 -13.64 16.72
CA GLU A 198 23.18 -14.16 17.59
C GLU A 198 22.06 -14.82 16.77
N ALA A 199 21.52 -15.95 17.24
CA ALA A 199 20.50 -16.71 16.51
C ALA A 199 19.24 -15.87 16.23
N ASP A 200 18.82 -15.07 17.19
CA ASP A 200 17.64 -14.21 17.06
C ASP A 200 17.83 -13.15 15.96
N VAL A 201 19.04 -12.63 15.79
CA VAL A 201 19.35 -11.63 14.76
C VAL A 201 19.24 -12.23 13.35
N LEU A 202 19.56 -13.51 13.17
CA LEU A 202 19.34 -14.19 11.88
C LEU A 202 17.86 -14.19 11.49
N HIS A 203 16.97 -14.43 12.44
CA HIS A 203 15.52 -14.37 12.22
C HIS A 203 15.06 -12.95 11.97
N ASP A 204 15.59 -11.96 12.71
CA ASP A 204 15.27 -10.56 12.51
C ASP A 204 15.68 -10.07 11.10
N ILE A 205 16.88 -10.45 10.62
CA ILE A 205 17.33 -10.15 9.25
C ILE A 205 16.42 -10.81 8.22
N ALA A 206 16.06 -12.09 8.41
CA ALA A 206 15.19 -12.81 7.48
C ALA A 206 13.80 -12.17 7.39
N LYS A 207 13.20 -11.80 8.53
CA LYS A 207 11.92 -11.09 8.62
C LYS A 207 12.00 -9.71 7.96
N PHE A 208 13.04 -8.93 8.25
CA PHE A 208 13.25 -7.60 7.69
C PHE A 208 13.43 -7.60 6.16
N SER A 209 13.99 -8.67 5.60
CA SER A 209 14.24 -8.83 4.15
C SER A 209 13.02 -9.21 3.32
N ASP A 210 11.86 -9.47 3.95
CA ASP A 210 10.57 -9.73 3.31
C ASP A 210 10.64 -10.80 2.19
N GLY A 211 11.40 -11.86 2.44
CA GLY A 211 11.59 -12.98 1.49
C GLY A 211 12.60 -12.71 0.36
N GLY A 212 13.37 -11.62 0.43
CA GLY A 212 14.42 -11.27 -0.53
C GLY A 212 15.81 -11.71 -0.07
N MET A 213 16.37 -12.78 -0.59
CA MET A 213 17.74 -13.26 -0.25
C MET A 213 18.82 -12.20 -0.49
N ARG A 214 18.70 -11.40 -1.55
CA ARG A 214 19.66 -10.34 -1.87
C ARG A 214 19.67 -9.25 -0.78
N ASP A 215 18.50 -8.90 -0.28
CA ASP A 215 18.34 -7.86 0.74
C ASP A 215 18.81 -8.38 2.10
N ALA A 216 18.53 -9.66 2.44
CA ALA A 216 19.05 -10.34 3.63
C ALA A 216 20.58 -10.37 3.64
N LEU A 217 21.21 -10.81 2.55
CA LEU A 217 22.68 -10.85 2.45
C LEU A 217 23.30 -9.45 2.41
N GLY A 218 22.60 -8.47 1.83
CA GLY A 218 23.04 -7.07 1.87
C GLY A 218 23.03 -6.48 3.29
N LEU A 219 22.04 -6.84 4.09
CA LEU A 219 21.93 -6.41 5.48
C LEU A 219 22.99 -7.12 6.36
N LEU A 220 23.17 -8.44 6.18
CA LEU A 220 24.21 -9.20 6.85
C LEU A 220 25.61 -8.63 6.58
N ASP A 221 25.87 -8.24 5.36
CA ASP A 221 27.12 -7.63 4.91
C ASP A 221 27.39 -6.28 5.59
N LYS A 222 26.38 -5.42 5.64
CA LYS A 222 26.44 -4.13 6.35
C LYS A 222 26.71 -4.32 7.85
N LEU A 223 25.98 -5.24 8.49
CA LEU A 223 26.14 -5.55 9.91
C LEU A 223 27.53 -6.11 10.21
N SER A 224 28.02 -7.05 9.40
CA SER A 224 29.36 -7.60 9.54
C SER A 224 30.44 -6.53 9.45
N SER A 225 30.29 -5.58 8.52
CA SER A 225 31.23 -4.47 8.37
C SER A 225 31.14 -3.45 9.51
N TYR A 226 29.93 -3.24 10.05
CA TYR A 226 29.70 -2.29 11.16
C TYR A 226 30.24 -2.79 12.49
N THR A 227 30.15 -4.11 12.76
CA THR A 227 30.42 -4.72 14.06
C THR A 227 31.75 -5.49 14.14
N ASP A 228 32.59 -5.37 13.14
CA ASP A 228 33.81 -6.18 13.02
C ASP A 228 33.54 -7.69 13.24
N LYS A 229 32.51 -8.19 12.53
CA LYS A 229 32.06 -9.59 12.53
C LYS A 229 31.43 -10.13 13.83
N LYS A 230 31.05 -9.27 14.77
CA LYS A 230 30.30 -9.65 15.99
C LYS A 230 28.93 -9.01 15.99
N ILE A 231 27.95 -9.67 15.43
CA ILE A 231 26.62 -9.14 15.22
C ILE A 231 25.72 -9.51 16.41
N THR A 232 25.20 -8.46 17.09
CA THR A 232 24.28 -8.57 18.24
C THR A 232 22.95 -7.91 17.94
N SER A 233 21.93 -8.19 18.74
CA SER A 233 20.60 -7.55 18.63
C SER A 233 20.67 -6.03 18.76
N ASP A 234 21.57 -5.50 19.62
CA ASP A 234 21.78 -4.05 19.76
C ASP A 234 22.32 -3.44 18.48
N SER A 235 23.35 -4.07 17.86
CA SER A 235 23.95 -3.58 16.62
C SER A 235 22.96 -3.63 15.44
N PHE A 236 22.10 -4.64 15.40
CA PHE A 236 21.02 -4.73 14.43
C PHE A 236 20.01 -3.58 14.58
N ALA A 237 19.56 -3.34 15.82
CA ALA A 237 18.63 -2.28 16.13
C ALA A 237 19.19 -0.88 15.79
N GLU A 238 20.46 -0.64 16.12
CA GLU A 238 21.14 0.63 15.86
C GLU A 238 21.28 0.90 14.35
N LEU A 239 21.75 -0.08 13.58
CA LEU A 239 21.96 0.08 12.13
C LEU A 239 20.65 0.31 11.36
N ASN A 240 19.56 -0.33 11.78
CA ASN A 240 18.26 -0.25 11.11
C ASN A 240 17.34 0.84 11.67
N GLY A 241 17.78 1.56 12.71
CA GLY A 241 16.96 2.59 13.37
C GLY A 241 15.72 2.01 14.05
N THR A 242 15.79 0.74 14.50
CA THR A 242 14.76 0.03 15.24
C THR A 242 15.07 0.00 16.74
N ILE A 243 14.26 -0.71 17.51
CA ILE A 243 14.48 -0.94 18.94
C ILE A 243 14.68 -2.43 19.21
N THR A 244 15.37 -2.76 20.31
CA THR A 244 15.54 -4.16 20.71
C THR A 244 14.21 -4.78 21.14
N LYS A 245 14.11 -6.11 21.08
CA LYS A 245 12.92 -6.84 21.52
C LYS A 245 12.56 -6.53 22.99
N GLY A 246 13.57 -6.46 23.86
CA GLY A 246 13.35 -6.13 25.27
C GLY A 246 12.83 -4.70 25.50
N ASP A 247 13.27 -3.74 24.70
CA ASP A 247 12.76 -2.37 24.78
C ASP A 247 11.37 -2.25 24.16
N LEU A 248 11.09 -3.03 23.12
CA LEU A 248 9.75 -3.13 22.52
C LEU A 248 8.74 -3.71 23.54
N GLU A 249 9.11 -4.77 24.26
CA GLU A 249 8.28 -5.35 25.32
C GLU A 249 7.96 -4.33 26.41
N LYS A 250 8.95 -3.55 26.88
CA LYS A 250 8.73 -2.47 27.86
C LYS A 250 7.81 -1.39 27.30
N PHE A 251 7.98 -1.03 26.03
CA PHE A 251 7.12 -0.05 25.38
C PHE A 251 5.67 -0.52 25.31
N VAL A 252 5.45 -1.78 24.95
CA VAL A 252 4.13 -2.43 24.96
C VAL A 252 3.54 -2.48 26.38
N ASP A 253 4.36 -2.82 27.39
CA ASP A 253 3.95 -2.82 28.80
C ASP A 253 3.45 -1.43 29.25
N ASN A 254 4.15 -0.37 28.87
CA ASN A 254 3.75 1.01 29.18
C ASN A 254 2.44 1.39 28.48
N ILE A 255 2.23 0.96 27.21
CA ILE A 255 1.00 1.24 26.47
C ILE A 255 -0.22 0.58 27.16
N PHE A 256 -0.12 -0.72 27.49
CA PHE A 256 -1.23 -1.44 28.12
C PHE A 256 -1.45 -1.06 29.60
N SER A 257 -0.42 -0.53 30.26
CA SER A 257 -0.52 0.03 31.61
C SER A 257 -1.03 1.48 31.63
N ASN A 258 -1.30 2.09 30.45
CA ASN A 258 -1.69 3.49 30.29
C ASN A 258 -0.70 4.51 30.90
N ASN A 259 0.61 4.21 30.88
CA ASN A 259 1.66 5.07 31.37
C ASN A 259 2.04 6.13 30.31
N ILE A 260 1.14 7.09 30.05
CA ILE A 260 1.28 8.07 28.96
C ILE A 260 2.60 8.86 29.06
N GLY A 261 3.01 9.24 30.29
CA GLY A 261 4.27 9.98 30.50
C GLY A 261 5.50 9.21 30.02
N GLU A 262 5.61 7.93 30.37
CA GLU A 262 6.70 7.06 29.94
C GLU A 262 6.68 6.80 28.43
N ILE A 263 5.49 6.62 27.85
CA ILE A 263 5.31 6.44 26.39
C ILE A 263 5.84 7.65 25.62
N LEU A 264 5.43 8.87 26.02
CA LEU A 264 5.85 10.11 25.36
C LEU A 264 7.35 10.36 25.53
N THR A 265 7.89 10.14 26.73
CA THR A 265 9.33 10.27 27.00
C THR A 265 10.11 9.31 26.10
N TYR A 266 9.66 8.06 25.99
CA TYR A 266 10.33 7.05 25.17
C TYR A 266 10.29 7.40 23.67
N ILE A 267 9.17 7.94 23.16
CA ILE A 267 9.07 8.41 21.77
C ILE A 267 10.06 9.56 21.50
N VAL A 268 10.19 10.48 22.47
CA VAL A 268 11.18 11.57 22.38
C VAL A 268 12.59 11.02 22.32
N ASP A 269 12.94 10.06 23.17
CA ASP A 269 14.27 9.45 23.23
C ASP A 269 14.60 8.69 21.93
N ILE A 270 13.64 7.94 21.37
CA ILE A 270 13.77 7.29 20.07
C ILE A 270 14.06 8.33 18.98
N ASN A 271 13.29 9.42 18.95
CA ASN A 271 13.44 10.47 17.95
C ASN A 271 14.80 11.20 18.09
N ASN A 272 15.21 11.49 19.32
CA ASN A 272 16.49 12.17 19.61
C ASN A 272 17.70 11.27 19.30
N SER A 273 17.57 9.95 19.44
CA SER A 273 18.61 8.98 19.07
C SER A 273 18.71 8.75 17.55
N GLY A 274 17.91 9.45 16.74
CA GLY A 274 17.93 9.32 15.27
C GLY A 274 17.32 8.03 14.74
N LYS A 275 16.61 7.26 15.56
CA LYS A 275 15.90 6.04 15.14
C LYS A 275 14.65 6.39 14.33
N ASN A 276 14.25 5.49 13.46
CA ASN A 276 13.10 5.70 12.59
C ASN A 276 11.78 5.33 13.30
N LEU A 277 11.05 6.32 13.77
CA LEU A 277 9.76 6.13 14.46
C LEU A 277 8.74 5.33 13.65
N ILE A 278 8.71 5.49 12.32
CA ILE A 278 7.80 4.74 11.46
C ILE A 278 8.15 3.25 11.51
N GLN A 279 9.45 2.94 11.48
CA GLN A 279 9.93 1.56 11.55
C GLN A 279 9.65 0.92 12.91
N VAL A 280 9.75 1.70 13.99
CA VAL A 280 9.41 1.25 15.36
C VAL A 280 7.92 0.92 15.48
N ILE A 281 7.03 1.72 14.85
CA ILE A 281 5.58 1.44 14.84
C ILE A 281 5.25 0.20 13.99
N ILE A 282 5.94 -0.02 12.89
CA ILE A 282 5.80 -1.26 12.10
C ILE A 282 6.25 -2.46 12.95
N GLN A 283 7.39 -2.35 13.63
CA GLN A 283 7.89 -3.38 14.53
C GLN A 283 6.91 -3.67 15.70
N LEU A 284 6.26 -2.63 16.22
CA LEU A 284 5.20 -2.79 17.22
C LEU A 284 4.00 -3.57 16.66
N LEU A 285 3.56 -3.24 15.44
CA LEU A 285 2.45 -3.94 14.79
C LEU A 285 2.77 -5.42 14.55
N ASP A 286 3.97 -5.72 14.06
CA ASP A 286 4.46 -7.08 13.85
C ASP A 286 4.51 -7.87 15.17
N TYR A 287 4.99 -7.26 16.25
CA TYR A 287 5.03 -7.87 17.58
C TYR A 287 3.63 -8.23 18.11
N LEU A 288 2.65 -7.32 17.91
CA LEU A 288 1.26 -7.58 18.30
C LEU A 288 0.67 -8.73 17.48
N GLN A 289 0.97 -8.80 16.19
CA GLN A 289 0.53 -9.88 15.31
C GLN A 289 1.15 -11.23 15.71
N ASP A 290 2.46 -11.29 15.97
CA ASP A 290 3.17 -12.49 16.40
C ASP A 290 2.64 -12.99 17.75
N THR A 291 2.29 -12.06 18.65
CA THR A 291 1.68 -12.35 19.95
C THR A 291 0.31 -13.00 19.79
N LEU A 292 -0.55 -12.46 18.90
CA LEU A 292 -1.86 -13.06 18.58
C LEU A 292 -1.72 -14.42 17.89
N PHE A 293 -0.79 -14.55 16.95
CA PHE A 293 -0.52 -15.83 16.29
C PHE A 293 -0.09 -16.90 17.30
N SER A 294 0.81 -16.55 18.21
CA SER A 294 1.28 -17.47 19.26
C SER A 294 0.14 -17.90 20.19
N TYR A 295 -0.80 -17.03 20.48
CA TYR A 295 -1.98 -17.35 21.27
C TYR A 295 -2.91 -18.34 20.55
N TYR A 296 -3.30 -18.04 19.30
CA TYR A 296 -4.29 -18.85 18.59
C TYR A 296 -3.73 -20.16 18.03
N VAL A 297 -2.46 -20.19 17.63
CA VAL A 297 -1.84 -21.35 16.97
C VAL A 297 -1.05 -22.20 17.96
N ASN A 298 -0.28 -21.57 18.85
CA ASN A 298 0.62 -22.26 19.77
C ASN A 298 0.04 -22.40 21.19
N ASN A 299 -1.18 -21.89 21.44
CA ASN A 299 -1.85 -21.87 22.74
C ASN A 299 -0.99 -21.25 23.87
N VAL A 300 -0.22 -20.21 23.56
CA VAL A 300 0.58 -19.47 24.53
C VAL A 300 -0.32 -18.51 25.29
N GLU A 301 -0.24 -18.51 26.63
CA GLU A 301 -1.02 -17.59 27.46
C GLU A 301 -0.57 -16.13 27.25
N LEU A 302 -1.54 -15.23 27.08
CA LEU A 302 -1.26 -13.81 26.82
C LEU A 302 -1.13 -13.02 28.13
N LYS A 303 -0.19 -12.08 28.13
CA LYS A 303 -0.02 -11.12 29.22
C LYS A 303 -1.15 -10.07 29.26
N TYR A 304 -1.77 -9.78 28.10
CA TYR A 304 -2.81 -8.76 27.95
C TYR A 304 -4.06 -9.33 27.30
N PRO A 305 -5.25 -8.74 27.53
CA PRO A 305 -6.49 -9.18 26.90
C PRO A 305 -6.42 -9.10 25.38
N VAL A 306 -6.91 -10.15 24.70
CA VAL A 306 -6.92 -10.26 23.23
C VAL A 306 -7.57 -9.05 22.58
N ASP A 307 -8.72 -8.60 23.09
CA ASP A 307 -9.47 -7.46 22.55
C ASP A 307 -8.66 -6.17 22.55
N LYS A 308 -7.83 -5.95 23.59
CA LYS A 308 -6.96 -4.77 23.67
C LYS A 308 -5.81 -4.84 22.65
N ILE A 309 -5.23 -6.04 22.46
CA ILE A 309 -4.18 -6.25 21.46
C ILE A 309 -4.72 -6.00 20.05
N ILE A 310 -5.89 -6.56 19.74
CA ILE A 310 -6.55 -6.36 18.44
C ILE A 310 -6.91 -4.88 18.23
N SER A 311 -7.44 -4.21 19.27
CA SER A 311 -7.79 -2.80 19.20
C SER A 311 -6.58 -1.92 18.89
N LEU A 312 -5.43 -2.14 19.57
CA LEU A 312 -4.19 -1.40 19.31
C LEU A 312 -3.67 -1.66 17.90
N ALA A 313 -3.66 -2.92 17.46
CA ALA A 313 -3.21 -3.29 16.12
C ALA A 313 -4.05 -2.62 15.02
N ASN A 314 -5.39 -2.60 15.18
CA ASN A 314 -6.30 -1.94 14.24
C ASN A 314 -6.07 -0.42 14.19
N VAL A 315 -5.97 0.24 15.34
CA VAL A 315 -5.73 1.69 15.43
C VAL A 315 -4.41 2.07 14.75
N ILE A 316 -3.35 1.29 14.95
CA ILE A 316 -2.07 1.50 14.28
C ILE A 316 -2.21 1.29 12.76
N ASN A 317 -2.82 0.18 12.34
CA ASN A 317 -2.94 -0.16 10.92
C ASN A 317 -3.75 0.88 10.15
N ASP A 318 -4.87 1.35 10.70
CA ASP A 318 -5.73 2.36 10.08
C ASP A 318 -5.00 3.70 9.86
N LYS A 319 -4.05 4.04 10.74
CA LYS A 319 -3.30 5.29 10.70
C LYS A 319 -1.91 5.17 10.08
N LEU A 320 -1.44 3.97 9.78
CA LEU A 320 -0.08 3.73 9.28
C LEU A 320 0.21 4.48 7.97
N PHE A 321 -0.78 4.58 7.08
CA PHE A 321 -0.65 5.31 5.83
C PHE A 321 -0.49 6.83 6.07
N ASP A 322 -1.30 7.40 6.95
CA ASP A 322 -1.23 8.81 7.33
C ASP A 322 0.12 9.14 7.98
N ILE A 323 0.59 8.26 8.89
CA ILE A 323 1.90 8.37 9.55
C ILE A 323 3.04 8.37 8.51
N LYS A 324 3.00 7.45 7.53
CA LYS A 324 4.02 7.35 6.48
C LYS A 324 4.09 8.57 5.56
N LYS A 325 2.95 9.21 5.30
CA LYS A 325 2.86 10.41 4.43
C LYS A 325 3.11 11.72 5.19
N SER A 326 3.06 11.72 6.51
CA SER A 326 3.21 12.92 7.31
C SER A 326 4.62 13.50 7.23
N SER A 327 4.72 14.82 7.16
CA SER A 327 5.98 15.56 7.36
C SER A 327 6.48 15.49 8.80
N ASN A 328 5.63 15.17 9.77
CA ASN A 328 5.97 15.00 11.18
C ASN A 328 5.33 13.74 11.78
N PRO A 329 5.87 12.55 11.50
CA PRO A 329 5.32 11.27 11.98
C PRO A 329 5.19 11.18 13.49
N ARG A 330 6.09 11.87 14.24
CA ARG A 330 6.14 11.84 15.69
C ARG A 330 4.81 12.30 16.30
N ILE A 331 4.28 13.45 15.88
CA ILE A 331 3.03 14.01 16.43
C ILE A 331 1.87 13.03 16.21
N TYR A 332 1.78 12.42 15.02
CA TYR A 332 0.73 11.44 14.74
C TYR A 332 0.81 10.23 15.66
N ILE A 333 2.01 9.72 15.92
CA ILE A 333 2.25 8.57 16.79
C ILE A 333 1.91 8.92 18.25
N GLU A 334 2.35 10.08 18.74
CA GLU A 334 2.04 10.56 20.08
C GLU A 334 0.53 10.66 20.30
N MET A 335 -0.19 11.32 19.37
CA MET A 335 -1.64 11.50 19.45
C MET A 335 -2.40 10.17 19.37
N LEU A 336 -1.98 9.24 18.49
CA LEU A 336 -2.55 7.91 18.35
C LEU A 336 -2.48 7.12 19.66
N LEU A 337 -1.30 7.11 20.30
CA LEU A 337 -1.10 6.36 21.53
C LEU A 337 -1.81 7.00 22.73
N ILE A 338 -1.87 8.34 22.79
CA ILE A 338 -2.66 9.05 23.81
C ILE A 338 -4.15 8.70 23.67
N ASP A 339 -4.71 8.80 22.46
CA ASP A 339 -6.13 8.48 22.21
C ASP A 339 -6.46 7.03 22.57
N PHE A 340 -5.58 6.09 22.22
CA PHE A 340 -5.73 4.68 22.61
C PHE A 340 -5.73 4.51 24.14
N CYS A 341 -4.78 5.12 24.85
CA CYS A 341 -4.68 5.01 26.31
C CYS A 341 -5.89 5.66 27.03
N GLU A 342 -6.34 6.83 26.58
CA GLU A 342 -7.50 7.50 27.18
C GLU A 342 -8.82 6.72 26.97
N LYS A 343 -9.04 6.13 25.80
CA LYS A 343 -10.17 5.24 25.55
C LYS A 343 -10.14 4.01 26.47
N ASN A 344 -8.97 3.43 26.70
CA ASN A 344 -8.83 2.28 27.62
C ASN A 344 -9.07 2.61 29.10
N LYS A 345 -8.80 3.83 29.56
CA LYS A 345 -9.12 4.27 30.92
C LYS A 345 -10.63 4.29 31.16
N ASN A 346 -11.41 4.75 30.20
CA ASN A 346 -12.86 4.82 30.30
C ASN A 346 -13.52 3.44 30.36
N PHE A 347 -12.96 2.43 29.69
CA PHE A 347 -13.46 1.05 29.78
C PHE A 347 -13.26 0.45 31.19
N ASN A 348 -12.10 0.69 31.81
CA ASN A 348 -11.84 0.17 33.17
C ASN A 348 -12.74 0.83 34.24
N SER A 349 -13.15 2.08 34.05
CA SER A 349 -14.08 2.75 34.98
C SER A 349 -15.53 2.24 34.86
N VAL A 350 -15.96 1.82 33.68
CA VAL A 350 -17.30 1.24 33.47
C VAL A 350 -17.39 -0.19 34.00
N GLU A 351 -16.32 -1.01 33.89
CA GLU A 351 -16.32 -2.37 34.47
C GLU A 351 -16.27 -2.37 36.01
N ILE A 352 -15.63 -1.38 36.63
CA ILE A 352 -15.62 -1.25 38.10
C ILE A 352 -17.02 -0.87 38.62
N ILE A 353 -17.76 -0.04 37.90
CA ILE A 353 -19.14 0.34 38.28
C ILE A 353 -20.11 -0.84 38.12
N SER A 354 -19.87 -1.74 37.15
CA SER A 354 -20.72 -2.93 36.93
C SER A 354 -20.41 -4.12 37.88
N ARG A 355 -19.25 -4.13 38.58
CA ARG A 355 -18.90 -5.19 39.55
C ARG A 355 -19.28 -4.89 41.01
N GLU A 356 -19.66 -3.65 41.34
CA GLU A 356 -20.09 -3.26 42.69
C GLU A 356 -21.59 -3.40 42.97
N ILE A 357 -22.40 -3.88 42.04
CA ILE A 357 -23.84 -4.08 42.23
C ILE A 357 -24.20 -5.57 42.15
N ILE A 358 -23.72 -6.39 43.10
CA ILE A 358 -24.43 -7.60 43.58
C ILE A 358 -23.97 -7.89 45.02
N PRO A 359 -24.72 -7.54 46.05
CA PRO A 359 -24.79 -8.34 47.23
C PRO A 359 -26.15 -9.06 47.30
N ASN A 360 -26.06 -10.35 47.19
CA ASN A 360 -27.09 -11.27 47.67
C ASN A 360 -27.51 -10.93 49.09
N LYS A 361 -28.79 -10.70 49.35
CA LYS A 361 -29.42 -11.04 50.64
C LYS A 361 -30.89 -11.30 50.49
N GLU A 362 -31.23 -12.41 51.14
CA GLU A 362 -32.50 -13.05 51.30
C GLU A 362 -33.63 -12.21 51.88
N LEU A 363 -34.82 -12.62 51.50
CA LEU A 363 -36.15 -12.34 52.03
C LEU A 363 -36.24 -12.18 53.56
N THR A 364 -36.86 -11.09 54.02
CA THR A 364 -37.92 -11.16 55.05
C THR A 364 -38.88 -9.94 54.93
N ASN A 365 -40.17 -10.26 54.98
CA ASN A 365 -41.31 -9.35 55.02
C ASN A 365 -41.30 -8.45 56.28
N ASN A 366 -41.70 -7.17 56.17
CA ASN A 366 -42.95 -6.66 56.76
C ASN A 366 -43.07 -5.15 56.69
N SER A 367 -44.28 -4.75 56.24
CA SER A 367 -45.17 -3.70 56.67
C SER A 367 -44.73 -2.21 56.71
N ILE A 368 -45.37 -1.44 55.85
CA ILE A 368 -46.31 -0.31 56.07
C ILE A 368 -45.81 0.88 56.92
N LYS A 369 -45.76 2.01 56.34
CA LYS A 369 -46.51 3.27 56.52
C LYS A 369 -45.69 4.54 56.19
N ASP A 370 -46.27 5.28 55.29
CA ASP A 370 -46.64 6.70 55.32
C ASP A 370 -45.61 7.81 55.61
N SER A 371 -45.68 8.74 54.72
CA SER A 371 -45.84 10.18 54.86
C SER A 371 -44.73 11.06 54.23
N GLN A 372 -45.08 11.67 53.13
CA GLN A 372 -45.17 13.14 52.94
C GLN A 372 -43.97 13.96 53.47
N THR A 373 -43.38 14.91 52.82
CA THR A 373 -43.90 16.14 52.15
C THR A 373 -42.70 17.04 51.86
N ILE A 374 -42.62 17.59 50.65
CA ILE A 374 -42.35 18.98 50.29
C ILE A 374 -41.12 19.70 50.94
N VAL A 375 -40.27 20.35 50.17
CA VAL A 375 -40.30 21.81 49.83
C VAL A 375 -39.07 22.21 49.02
N ARG A 376 -39.35 22.98 47.99
CA ARG A 376 -38.48 23.86 47.21
C ARG A 376 -37.64 24.79 48.09
N THR A 377 -36.52 25.24 47.59
CA THR A 377 -36.23 26.67 47.49
C THR A 377 -35.10 26.99 46.53
N GLU A 378 -35.41 27.92 45.67
CA GLU A 378 -34.55 28.77 44.85
C GLU A 378 -33.71 29.70 45.73
N ASN A 379 -32.60 30.21 45.18
CA ASN A 379 -32.24 31.66 45.10
C ASN A 379 -30.75 31.78 44.72
N HIS A 380 -30.49 32.36 43.59
CA HIS A 380 -30.23 33.79 43.28
C HIS A 380 -28.93 34.38 43.81
N ALA A 381 -28.18 34.83 42.86
CA ALA A 381 -27.70 36.22 42.58
C ALA A 381 -26.22 36.48 42.93
N LYS A 382 -25.53 36.99 42.04
CA LYS A 382 -25.22 38.30 41.46
C LYS A 382 -23.73 38.63 41.47
N ASN A 383 -23.31 39.07 40.27
CA ASN A 383 -22.45 40.23 39.95
C ASN A 383 -21.14 40.45 40.74
N ASP A 384 -20.03 40.67 39.99
CA ASP A 384 -19.58 42.03 39.71
C ASP A 384 -18.43 42.09 38.66
N THR A 385 -18.58 43.15 37.90
CA THR A 385 -17.74 43.74 36.85
C THR A 385 -16.38 44.24 37.32
N ALA A 386 -15.39 44.21 36.42
CA ALA A 386 -14.41 45.30 36.32
C ALA A 386 -13.83 45.39 34.88
N VAL A 387 -14.09 46.53 34.28
CA VAL A 387 -13.59 47.10 33.04
C VAL A 387 -12.20 47.68 33.26
N ILE A 388 -11.27 47.51 32.35
CA ILE A 388 -10.23 48.53 32.08
C ILE A 388 -9.99 48.59 30.56
N ASP A 389 -10.37 49.76 30.02
CA ASP A 389 -9.99 50.29 28.70
C ASP A 389 -8.50 50.61 28.62
N THR A 390 -7.90 50.38 27.45
CA THR A 390 -7.01 51.40 26.86
C THR A 390 -6.91 51.20 25.35
N ASN A 391 -7.31 52.26 24.67
CA ASN A 391 -7.16 52.55 23.24
C ASN A 391 -5.71 52.60 22.77
N VAL A 392 -5.40 52.12 21.53
CA VAL A 392 -4.60 52.85 20.54
C VAL A 392 -4.99 52.44 19.13
N LYS A 393 -5.02 53.43 18.25
CA LYS A 393 -5.56 53.61 16.91
C LYS A 393 -4.94 52.74 15.81
N LYS A 394 -5.84 52.37 14.87
CA LYS A 394 -5.84 52.42 13.39
C LYS A 394 -4.50 52.31 12.64
N ASP A 395 -4.41 51.33 11.70
CA ASP A 395 -4.48 51.68 10.27
C ASP A 395 -5.03 50.49 9.45
N ASN A 396 -5.70 50.85 8.37
CA ASN A 396 -6.49 50.01 7.48
C ASN A 396 -5.63 49.06 6.67
N ASP A 397 -6.07 47.80 6.54
CA ASP A 397 -6.16 47.18 5.22
C ASP A 397 -7.29 46.15 5.22
N SER A 398 -8.14 46.30 4.23
CA SER A 398 -9.37 45.56 4.03
C SER A 398 -9.09 44.14 3.51
N SER A 399 -9.36 43.14 4.33
CA SER A 399 -9.69 41.80 3.86
C SER A 399 -10.97 41.36 4.59
N ASP A 400 -12.06 41.31 3.82
CA ASP A 400 -13.36 40.80 4.28
C ASP A 400 -13.24 39.35 4.75
N LYS A 401 -13.09 39.17 6.06
CA LYS A 401 -13.32 37.89 6.71
C LYS A 401 -14.81 37.64 6.80
N ILE A 402 -15.35 36.76 6.01
CA ILE A 402 -16.72 36.24 6.14
C ILE A 402 -16.78 35.46 7.45
N THR A 403 -17.42 36.06 8.45
CA THR A 403 -17.74 35.43 9.74
C THR A 403 -18.89 34.46 9.50
N ILE A 404 -18.64 33.17 9.54
CA ILE A 404 -19.68 32.14 9.51
C ILE A 404 -20.16 31.92 10.93
N ASN A 405 -21.43 32.24 11.17
CA ASN A 405 -22.12 32.02 12.45
C ASN A 405 -22.11 30.49 12.77
N LYS A 406 -21.71 30.20 14.00
CA LYS A 406 -21.85 28.89 14.63
C LYS A 406 -23.29 28.47 14.70
N GLU A 407 -23.65 27.46 13.92
CA GLU A 407 -24.70 26.47 14.23
C GLU A 407 -24.57 25.34 13.22
N PHE A 408 -23.63 24.40 13.47
CA PHE A 408 -23.68 23.08 12.85
C PHE A 408 -23.28 22.03 13.90
N SER A 409 -24.29 21.39 14.45
CA SER A 409 -24.13 20.11 15.13
C SER A 409 -23.97 19.03 14.08
N PRO A 410 -22.99 18.11 14.18
CA PRO A 410 -22.87 17.00 13.21
C PRO A 410 -23.90 15.92 13.54
N SER A 411 -25.05 15.97 12.90
CA SER A 411 -25.90 14.79 12.75
C SER A 411 -25.38 14.00 11.57
N ILE A 412 -24.73 12.86 11.86
CA ILE A 412 -24.29 11.91 10.85
C ILE A 412 -25.48 11.06 10.43
N ASP A 413 -26.30 11.58 9.53
CA ASP A 413 -27.20 10.76 8.72
C ASP A 413 -26.51 10.49 7.37
N LYS A 414 -25.77 9.37 7.29
CA LYS A 414 -25.24 8.88 6.03
C LYS A 414 -26.38 8.31 5.19
N LYS A 415 -27.04 9.16 4.40
CA LYS A 415 -27.94 8.71 3.34
C LYS A 415 -27.10 8.18 2.18
N VAL A 416 -27.15 6.87 1.94
CA VAL A 416 -26.49 6.24 0.80
C VAL A 416 -27.46 6.30 -0.40
N ILE A 417 -27.01 6.92 -1.51
CA ILE A 417 -27.78 7.01 -2.76
C ILE A 417 -27.47 5.76 -3.59
N LEU A 418 -28.49 4.93 -3.85
CA LEU A 418 -28.34 3.63 -4.55
C LEU A 418 -28.06 3.79 -6.06
N ASN A 419 -28.61 4.82 -6.72
CA ASN A 419 -28.52 5.04 -8.16
C ASN A 419 -27.48 6.10 -8.56
N LEU A 420 -26.44 6.33 -7.75
CA LEU A 420 -25.45 7.39 -7.95
C LEU A 420 -24.69 7.25 -9.29
N SER A 421 -24.43 6.03 -9.75
CA SER A 421 -23.79 5.76 -11.04
C SER A 421 -24.61 6.27 -12.23
N ASP A 422 -25.94 6.11 -12.18
CA ASP A 422 -26.81 6.54 -13.29
C ASP A 422 -27.02 8.06 -13.28
N ILE A 423 -27.04 8.67 -12.10
CA ILE A 423 -26.99 10.12 -11.93
C ILE A 423 -25.71 10.70 -12.55
N MET A 424 -24.56 10.08 -12.28
CA MET A 424 -23.27 10.53 -12.85
C MET A 424 -23.24 10.41 -14.38
N LYS A 425 -23.74 9.31 -14.94
CA LYS A 425 -23.84 9.14 -16.40
C LYS A 425 -24.74 10.20 -17.05
N ALA A 426 -25.87 10.51 -16.44
CA ALA A 426 -26.77 11.57 -16.93
C ALA A 426 -26.11 12.95 -16.86
N ARG A 427 -25.42 13.28 -15.75
CA ARG A 427 -24.67 14.54 -15.60
C ARG A 427 -23.55 14.67 -16.63
N VAL A 428 -22.75 13.62 -16.83
CA VAL A 428 -21.68 13.59 -17.84
C VAL A 428 -22.25 13.86 -19.22
N ASN A 429 -23.34 13.17 -19.61
CA ASN A 429 -24.02 13.39 -20.89
C ASN A 429 -24.48 14.84 -21.05
N ASN A 430 -25.14 15.41 -20.05
CA ASN A 430 -25.71 16.75 -20.11
C ASN A 430 -24.64 17.84 -20.16
N ILE A 431 -23.56 17.69 -19.40
CA ILE A 431 -22.43 18.62 -19.42
C ILE A 431 -21.70 18.54 -20.77
N MET A 432 -21.52 17.35 -21.35
CA MET A 432 -20.90 17.19 -22.67
C MET A 432 -21.77 17.76 -23.79
N ALA A 433 -23.08 17.64 -23.70
CA ALA A 433 -24.03 18.21 -24.67
C ALA A 433 -23.98 19.74 -24.74
N THR A 434 -23.64 20.40 -23.62
CA THR A 434 -23.64 21.87 -23.47
C THR A 434 -22.26 22.44 -23.17
N ALA A 435 -21.18 21.67 -23.38
CA ALA A 435 -19.82 22.05 -23.04
C ALA A 435 -19.35 23.31 -23.79
N ASP A 436 -18.72 24.25 -23.04
CA ASP A 436 -18.17 25.49 -23.56
C ASP A 436 -16.71 25.66 -23.14
N LYS A 437 -15.86 25.98 -24.11
CA LYS A 437 -14.41 26.14 -23.89
C LYS A 437 -14.07 27.38 -23.06
N SER A 438 -14.88 28.43 -23.11
CA SER A 438 -14.66 29.64 -22.34
C SER A 438 -14.93 29.39 -20.85
N ILE A 439 -16.02 28.65 -20.55
CA ILE A 439 -16.38 28.23 -19.19
C ILE A 439 -15.33 27.25 -18.63
N LEU A 440 -14.87 26.30 -19.46
CA LEU A 440 -13.81 25.37 -19.04
C LEU A 440 -12.54 26.10 -18.63
N LYS A 441 -12.12 27.12 -19.38
CA LYS A 441 -10.94 27.91 -19.05
C LYS A 441 -11.11 28.68 -17.75
N ASP A 442 -12.26 29.34 -17.55
CA ASP A 442 -12.59 30.07 -16.33
C ASP A 442 -12.58 29.15 -15.10
N VAL A 443 -13.12 27.94 -15.24
CA VAL A 443 -13.11 26.93 -14.17
C VAL A 443 -11.69 26.49 -13.84
N ILE A 444 -10.85 26.21 -14.83
CA ILE A 444 -9.43 25.81 -14.60
C ILE A 444 -8.67 26.95 -13.92
N ASP A 445 -8.86 28.18 -14.34
CA ASP A 445 -8.17 29.36 -13.78
C ASP A 445 -8.58 29.62 -12.31
N LYS A 446 -9.77 29.16 -11.89
CA LYS A 446 -10.28 29.27 -10.50
C LYS A 446 -9.91 28.10 -9.59
N MET A 447 -9.52 26.95 -10.11
CA MET A 447 -9.17 25.79 -9.28
C MET A 447 -8.07 26.06 -8.22
N PRO A 448 -7.04 26.88 -8.47
CA PRO A 448 -6.00 27.15 -7.48
C PRO A 448 -6.49 27.80 -6.18
N ILE A 449 -7.68 28.39 -6.15
CA ILE A 449 -8.26 29.00 -4.93
C ILE A 449 -8.39 27.99 -3.78
N PHE A 450 -8.57 26.72 -4.10
CA PHE A 450 -8.72 25.67 -3.10
C PHE A 450 -7.43 25.39 -2.33
N ASN A 451 -6.24 25.81 -2.80
CA ASN A 451 -4.98 25.67 -2.07
C ASN A 451 -5.00 26.41 -0.73
N ASP A 452 -5.70 27.55 -0.67
CA ASP A 452 -5.77 28.38 0.55
C ASP A 452 -6.61 27.72 1.65
N TYR A 453 -7.42 26.70 1.31
CA TYR A 453 -8.36 26.03 2.21
C TYR A 453 -7.99 24.58 2.54
N THR A 454 -6.84 24.08 2.07
CA THR A 454 -6.42 22.69 2.30
C THR A 454 -6.25 22.32 3.78
N PHE A 455 -5.92 23.29 4.62
CA PHE A 455 -5.74 23.12 6.06
C PHE A 455 -6.93 23.58 6.91
N ASP A 456 -8.03 23.92 6.28
CA ASP A 456 -9.24 24.31 6.98
C ASP A 456 -9.92 23.09 7.64
N SER A 457 -10.34 23.21 8.90
CA SER A 457 -10.91 22.11 9.68
C SER A 457 -12.27 21.61 9.18
N GLU A 458 -13.05 22.47 8.49
CA GLU A 458 -14.41 22.14 8.03
C GLU A 458 -14.46 21.76 6.54
N ILE A 459 -13.71 22.48 5.70
CA ILE A 459 -13.77 22.35 4.24
C ILE A 459 -12.49 21.80 3.62
N GLY A 460 -11.41 21.61 4.41
CA GLY A 460 -10.11 21.15 3.90
C GLY A 460 -10.18 19.82 3.16
N PHE A 461 -10.98 18.86 3.63
CA PHE A 461 -11.20 17.60 2.91
C PHE A 461 -11.74 17.83 1.49
N ALA A 462 -12.77 18.70 1.35
CA ALA A 462 -13.39 18.98 0.06
C ALA A 462 -12.44 19.78 -0.85
N ALA A 463 -11.65 20.70 -0.28
CA ALA A 463 -10.63 21.46 -1.01
C ALA A 463 -9.52 20.52 -1.57
N CYS A 464 -9.00 19.61 -0.76
CA CYS A 464 -8.05 18.60 -1.20
C CYS A 464 -8.64 17.69 -2.30
N ALA A 465 -9.88 17.21 -2.10
CA ALA A 465 -10.56 16.39 -3.08
C ALA A 465 -10.71 17.10 -4.45
N LEU A 466 -10.99 18.41 -4.45
CA LEU A 466 -11.08 19.21 -5.68
C LEU A 466 -9.73 19.43 -6.35
N LEU A 467 -8.67 19.67 -5.58
CA LEU A 467 -7.32 19.87 -6.12
C LEU A 467 -6.72 18.60 -6.75
N ASP A 468 -7.10 17.42 -6.27
CA ASP A 468 -6.64 16.14 -6.82
C ASP A 468 -7.34 15.78 -8.15
N THR A 469 -8.26 16.62 -8.65
CA THR A 469 -9.01 16.38 -9.87
C THR A 469 -8.38 17.01 -11.10
N LYS A 470 -8.70 16.43 -12.26
CA LYS A 470 -8.49 17.05 -13.58
C LYS A 470 -9.85 17.52 -14.10
N VAL A 471 -9.99 18.83 -14.36
CA VAL A 471 -11.19 19.39 -14.99
C VAL A 471 -11.23 18.97 -16.45
N ARG A 472 -12.24 18.22 -16.86
CA ARG A 472 -12.33 17.62 -18.21
C ARG A 472 -13.27 18.35 -19.15
N ALA A 473 -14.40 18.79 -18.66
CA ALA A 473 -15.36 19.61 -19.38
C ALA A 473 -16.14 20.49 -18.41
N ALA A 474 -16.62 21.62 -18.91
CA ALA A 474 -17.47 22.54 -18.16
C ALA A 474 -18.54 23.13 -19.06
N SER A 475 -19.70 23.43 -18.47
CA SER A 475 -20.84 24.06 -19.11
C SER A 475 -21.55 24.99 -18.13
N ASN A 476 -22.60 25.66 -18.57
CA ASN A 476 -23.45 26.50 -17.73
C ASN A 476 -24.25 25.71 -16.65
N ILE A 477 -24.33 24.38 -16.76
CA ILE A 477 -25.07 23.51 -15.85
C ILE A 477 -24.19 22.71 -14.91
N GLY A 478 -22.89 22.54 -15.21
CA GLY A 478 -22.01 21.76 -14.36
C GLY A 478 -20.62 21.51 -14.92
N ILE A 479 -19.83 20.72 -14.19
CA ILE A 479 -18.43 20.44 -14.44
C ILE A 479 -18.15 18.94 -14.33
N ILE A 480 -17.31 18.40 -15.22
CA ILE A 480 -16.79 17.04 -15.15
C ILE A 480 -15.39 17.08 -14.55
N LEU A 481 -15.24 16.41 -13.42
CA LEU A 481 -13.99 16.22 -12.70
C LEU A 481 -13.58 14.75 -12.80
N SER A 482 -12.30 14.47 -13.11
CA SER A 482 -11.80 13.10 -13.14
C SER A 482 -10.66 12.87 -12.19
N TYR A 483 -10.62 11.67 -11.62
CA TYR A 483 -9.53 11.15 -10.81
C TYR A 483 -8.79 10.03 -11.56
N GLU A 484 -7.54 9.80 -11.21
CA GLU A 484 -6.72 8.77 -11.84
C GLU A 484 -7.18 7.34 -11.47
N TYR A 485 -7.72 7.13 -10.25
CA TYR A 485 -8.09 5.81 -9.73
C TYR A 485 -9.56 5.71 -9.35
N ASP A 486 -10.23 4.61 -9.73
CA ASP A 486 -11.64 4.33 -9.41
C ASP A 486 -11.93 4.25 -7.89
N SER A 487 -10.94 3.86 -7.08
CA SER A 487 -11.07 3.81 -5.62
C SER A 487 -11.29 5.21 -5.02
N ILE A 488 -10.59 6.22 -5.56
CA ILE A 488 -10.72 7.63 -5.13
C ILE A 488 -12.08 8.17 -5.56
N VAL A 489 -12.54 7.81 -6.78
CA VAL A 489 -13.88 8.19 -7.26
C VAL A 489 -14.95 7.69 -6.30
N LYS A 490 -14.93 6.38 -5.93
CA LYS A 490 -15.90 5.80 -5.01
C LYS A 490 -15.92 6.50 -3.64
N GLN A 491 -14.75 6.82 -3.09
CA GLN A 491 -14.63 7.52 -1.81
C GLN A 491 -15.22 8.93 -1.86
N ASN A 492 -14.94 9.69 -2.94
CA ASN A 492 -15.39 11.07 -3.08
C ASN A 492 -16.86 11.17 -3.52
N LEU A 493 -17.41 10.17 -4.19
CA LEU A 493 -18.83 10.07 -4.47
C LEU A 493 -19.69 9.99 -3.19
N LEU A 494 -19.19 9.37 -2.12
CA LEU A 494 -19.87 9.34 -0.81
C LEU A 494 -19.93 10.73 -0.15
N ASN A 495 -19.08 11.67 -0.57
CA ASN A 495 -19.00 13.03 -0.04
C ASN A 495 -19.35 14.09 -1.10
N LEU A 496 -19.99 13.68 -2.20
CA LEU A 496 -20.27 14.53 -3.36
C LEU A 496 -21.04 15.81 -3.00
N GLU A 497 -22.04 15.72 -2.12
CA GLU A 497 -22.84 16.87 -1.69
C GLU A 497 -21.95 17.93 -1.03
N LYS A 498 -21.10 17.52 -0.10
CA LYS A 498 -20.18 18.42 0.60
C LYS A 498 -19.13 19.03 -0.35
N ILE A 499 -18.60 18.24 -1.28
CA ILE A 499 -17.62 18.70 -2.29
C ILE A 499 -18.30 19.73 -3.22
N SER A 500 -19.54 19.46 -3.66
CA SER A 500 -20.32 20.36 -4.51
C SER A 500 -20.66 21.67 -3.78
N GLU A 501 -21.06 21.60 -2.52
CA GLU A 501 -21.36 22.77 -1.70
C GLU A 501 -20.14 23.68 -1.54
N VAL A 502 -18.98 23.11 -1.20
CA VAL A 502 -17.72 23.86 -1.06
C VAL A 502 -17.30 24.49 -2.38
N TYR A 503 -17.37 23.75 -3.50
CA TYR A 503 -17.05 24.29 -4.81
C TYR A 503 -17.93 25.50 -5.14
N ASN A 504 -19.26 25.32 -5.05
CA ASN A 504 -20.23 26.35 -5.42
C ASN A 504 -20.16 27.58 -4.50
N LYS A 505 -19.94 27.38 -3.20
CA LYS A 505 -19.83 28.47 -2.22
C LYS A 505 -18.62 29.36 -2.49
N LEU A 506 -17.45 28.77 -2.77
CA LEU A 506 -16.22 29.53 -2.99
C LEU A 506 -16.21 30.22 -4.36
N ASN A 507 -16.75 29.59 -5.39
CA ASN A 507 -16.80 30.15 -6.74
C ASN A 507 -18.07 30.97 -7.02
N LYS A 508 -19.02 31.06 -6.09
CA LYS A 508 -20.33 31.73 -6.24
C LYS A 508 -21.10 31.25 -7.48
N THR A 509 -21.13 29.95 -7.67
CA THR A 509 -21.79 29.26 -8.79
C THR A 509 -22.82 28.26 -8.26
N ASP A 510 -23.63 27.71 -9.14
CA ASP A 510 -24.57 26.61 -8.84
C ASP A 510 -24.35 25.46 -9.84
N TYR A 511 -23.13 24.99 -9.93
CA TYR A 511 -22.75 23.94 -10.85
C TYR A 511 -22.98 22.55 -10.27
N LYS A 512 -23.55 21.64 -11.07
CA LYS A 512 -23.60 20.22 -10.74
C LYS A 512 -22.25 19.58 -11.03
N LEU A 513 -21.67 18.90 -10.05
CA LEU A 513 -20.42 18.18 -10.23
C LEU A 513 -20.69 16.75 -10.70
N ALA A 514 -20.00 16.33 -11.75
CA ALA A 514 -19.89 14.95 -12.18
C ALA A 514 -18.46 14.45 -11.90
N ILE A 515 -18.34 13.44 -11.02
CA ILE A 515 -17.06 12.84 -10.62
C ILE A 515 -16.96 11.47 -11.25
N ILE A 516 -15.90 11.24 -12.03
CA ILE A 516 -15.63 10.00 -12.77
C ILE A 516 -14.15 9.64 -12.74
N SER A 517 -13.79 8.44 -13.19
CA SER A 517 -12.38 8.06 -13.39
C SER A 517 -11.84 8.53 -14.75
N ASP A 518 -10.52 8.60 -14.89
CA ASP A 518 -9.86 8.93 -16.16
C ASP A 518 -10.24 7.91 -17.25
N LEU A 519 -10.42 6.64 -16.89
CA LEU A 519 -10.87 5.58 -17.82
C LEU A 519 -12.32 5.81 -18.30
N GLU A 520 -13.22 6.17 -17.39
CA GLU A 520 -14.63 6.49 -17.74
C GLU A 520 -14.70 7.75 -18.61
N TRP A 521 -13.86 8.75 -18.34
CA TRP A 521 -13.75 9.93 -19.18
C TRP A 521 -13.31 9.60 -20.60
N ASP A 522 -12.25 8.82 -20.77
CA ASP A 522 -11.74 8.47 -22.10
C ASP A 522 -12.77 7.68 -22.91
N LYS A 523 -13.53 6.82 -22.25
CA LYS A 523 -14.66 6.11 -22.86
C LYS A 523 -15.78 7.08 -23.28
N ALA A 524 -16.25 7.94 -22.39
CA ALA A 524 -17.30 8.93 -22.68
C ALA A 524 -16.87 9.88 -23.80
N LYS A 525 -15.63 10.36 -23.81
CA LYS A 525 -15.06 11.18 -24.85
C LYS A 525 -15.00 10.46 -26.22
N SER A 526 -14.60 9.20 -26.23
CA SER A 526 -14.55 8.38 -27.45
C SER A 526 -15.96 8.20 -28.04
N ASP A 527 -16.95 7.90 -27.21
CA ASP A 527 -18.34 7.73 -27.64
C ASP A 527 -18.97 9.04 -28.13
N TYR A 528 -18.64 10.16 -27.46
CA TYR A 528 -19.03 11.50 -27.93
C TYR A 528 -18.48 11.79 -29.33
N ILE A 529 -17.20 11.56 -29.55
CA ILE A 529 -16.56 11.79 -30.85
C ILE A 529 -17.16 10.89 -31.94
N LYS A 530 -17.45 9.62 -31.62
CA LYS A 530 -18.11 8.67 -32.57
C LYS A 530 -19.50 9.17 -32.97
N THR A 531 -20.30 9.59 -31.98
CA THR A 531 -21.68 10.08 -32.22
C THR A 531 -21.69 11.33 -33.08
N ILE A 532 -20.81 12.31 -32.80
CA ILE A 532 -20.72 13.54 -33.63
C ILE A 532 -20.23 13.22 -35.06
N LYS A 533 -19.25 12.33 -35.22
CA LYS A 533 -18.74 11.94 -36.54
C LYS A 533 -19.76 11.18 -37.37
N SER A 534 -20.67 10.44 -36.73
CA SER A 534 -21.80 9.74 -37.41
C SER A 534 -22.99 10.65 -37.71
N GLY A 535 -22.89 11.97 -37.43
CA GLY A 535 -23.97 12.95 -37.68
C GLY A 535 -25.07 12.96 -36.62
N GLY A 536 -24.85 12.29 -35.48
CA GLY A 536 -25.74 12.33 -34.31
C GLY A 536 -25.56 13.59 -33.50
N SER A 537 -26.57 13.96 -32.70
CA SER A 537 -26.50 15.04 -31.73
C SER A 537 -26.65 14.48 -30.29
N TYR A 538 -25.92 15.08 -29.34
CA TYR A 538 -26.16 14.81 -27.94
C TYR A 538 -27.36 15.62 -27.45
N SER A 539 -28.38 14.91 -26.91
CA SER A 539 -29.55 15.54 -26.30
C SER A 539 -29.43 15.51 -24.77
N LEU A 540 -30.07 16.48 -24.12
CA LEU A 540 -30.20 16.49 -22.68
C LEU A 540 -31.04 15.30 -22.20
N ILE A 541 -30.58 14.63 -21.15
CA ILE A 541 -31.27 13.49 -20.53
C ILE A 541 -31.75 13.95 -19.15
N GLU A 542 -32.97 13.55 -18.78
CA GLU A 542 -33.49 13.82 -17.44
C GLU A 542 -32.64 13.09 -16.39
N GLU A 543 -32.17 13.82 -15.38
CA GLU A 543 -31.36 13.26 -14.29
C GLU A 543 -32.26 12.41 -13.38
N PRO A 544 -31.96 11.14 -13.12
CA PRO A 544 -32.77 10.31 -12.23
C PRO A 544 -32.84 10.91 -10.83
N ALA A 545 -34.00 10.82 -10.18
CA ALA A 545 -34.13 11.23 -8.79
C ALA A 545 -33.25 10.35 -7.90
N PRO A 546 -32.59 10.91 -6.86
CA PRO A 546 -31.78 10.12 -5.94
C PRO A 546 -32.66 9.13 -5.16
N GLU A 547 -32.35 7.85 -5.25
CA GLU A 547 -32.97 6.80 -4.45
C GLU A 547 -32.22 6.70 -3.12
N LEU A 548 -32.88 7.15 -2.03
CA LEU A 548 -32.33 7.15 -0.68
C LEU A 548 -32.58 5.80 -0.02
N PHE A 549 -31.56 5.24 0.60
CA PHE A 549 -31.69 4.08 1.47
C PHE A 549 -32.29 4.54 2.80
N GLU A 550 -33.54 4.18 3.12
CA GLU A 550 -34.10 4.30 4.46
C GLU A 550 -33.64 3.07 5.26
N ASP A 551 -32.89 3.32 6.33
CA ASP A 551 -32.34 2.27 7.23
C ASP A 551 -33.49 1.60 8.02
N THR A 552 -34.20 0.71 7.37
CA THR A 552 -35.16 -0.18 8.02
C THR A 552 -34.57 -1.58 8.07
N LYS A 553 -34.09 -1.94 9.26
CA LYS A 553 -33.64 -3.29 9.67
C LYS A 553 -32.31 -3.80 9.09
N LYS A 554 -31.23 -3.49 9.76
CA LYS A 554 -29.90 -4.09 9.55
C LYS A 554 -29.89 -5.64 9.68
N ASP A 555 -30.83 -6.22 10.41
CA ASP A 555 -30.85 -7.66 10.71
C ASP A 555 -31.31 -8.52 9.52
N ASP A 556 -32.21 -8.01 8.67
CA ASP A 556 -32.76 -8.78 7.54
C ASP A 556 -31.80 -8.87 6.33
N ILE A 557 -30.84 -7.94 6.17
CA ILE A 557 -29.91 -7.94 5.04
C ILE A 557 -28.73 -8.89 5.31
N ILE A 558 -28.26 -8.96 6.56
CA ILE A 558 -27.16 -9.86 6.96
C ILE A 558 -27.65 -11.30 6.92
N SER A 559 -28.85 -11.59 7.40
CA SER A 559 -29.45 -12.93 7.36
C SER A 559 -29.73 -13.39 5.93
N ASN A 560 -30.28 -12.55 5.06
CA ASN A 560 -30.51 -12.90 3.66
C ASN A 560 -29.21 -13.13 2.87
N SER A 561 -28.18 -12.33 3.10
CA SER A 561 -26.86 -12.53 2.49
C SER A 561 -26.16 -13.78 3.02
N ALA A 562 -26.36 -14.14 4.29
CA ALA A 562 -25.84 -15.37 4.87
C ALA A 562 -26.54 -16.62 4.30
N VAL A 563 -27.85 -16.57 4.10
CA VAL A 563 -28.61 -17.67 3.48
C VAL A 563 -28.24 -17.82 1.99
N GLU A 564 -27.99 -16.71 1.27
CA GLU A 564 -27.58 -16.75 -0.14
C GLU A 564 -26.16 -17.32 -0.34
N LEU A 565 -25.25 -17.07 0.63
CA LEU A 565 -23.86 -17.55 0.57
C LEU A 565 -23.67 -18.95 1.12
N PHE A 566 -24.45 -19.38 2.10
CA PHE A 566 -24.22 -20.63 2.87
C PHE A 566 -25.40 -21.63 2.80
N GLY A 567 -26.52 -21.28 2.16
CA GLY A 567 -27.68 -22.15 1.96
C GLY A 567 -28.28 -22.68 3.28
N ASP A 568 -28.74 -23.93 3.28
CA ASP A 568 -29.47 -24.59 4.38
C ASP A 568 -28.65 -24.85 5.67
N ILE A 569 -27.43 -24.28 5.77
CA ILE A 569 -26.55 -24.44 6.95
C ILE A 569 -26.77 -23.31 7.97
N VAL A 570 -27.51 -22.27 7.62
CA VAL A 570 -27.77 -21.11 8.49
C VAL A 570 -29.11 -21.28 9.19
N GLU A 571 -29.10 -21.56 10.51
CA GLU A 571 -30.27 -21.42 11.39
C GLU A 571 -30.30 -19.98 11.90
N ILE A 572 -31.45 -19.30 11.69
CA ILE A 572 -31.70 -17.94 12.18
C ILE A 572 -32.56 -18.08 13.45
N ASP A 573 -31.96 -17.82 14.60
CA ASP A 573 -32.67 -17.71 15.89
C ASP A 573 -33.30 -16.32 16.07
#